data_eb5f867192b69d0429566fb26927b94f
#
_entry.id   eb5f867192b69d0429566fb26927b94f
#
_cell.length_a   1.000
_cell.length_b   1.000
_cell.length_c   1.000
_cell.angle_alpha   90.00
_cell.angle_beta   90.00
_cell.angle_gamma   90.00
#
_symmetry.space_group_name_H-M   'P 1'
#
loop_
_entity.id
_entity.type
_entity.pdbx_description
1 polymer ?
#
loop_
_entity_poly.entity_id
_entity_poly.type
_entity_poly.pdbx_seq_one_letter_code
_entity_poly.pdbx_strand_id
1 'polypeptide(L)'
;MRVLVTGGVRSGKSGHAESLLTGAVTYLAPGPSRDDADWAARIAAHRARRPAEWTTVESHDLVGVLARTDGHLLVDCMAAWLTAVLDERRLWDADVGTVEGVVDALVTEAVNVLRVRDQGEHTVLVTDEVGFGVVPEHRSGRLFRDLLGTVNQRIATACDEVHLVVAGRVIRL
;
A
#
# COMPACT_ATOMS: atom_id res chain seq x y z
N MET A 1 14.81 5.87 5.96
CA MET A 1 14.17 4.72 6.67
C MET A 1 12.93 4.28 5.91
N ARG A 2 12.77 2.98 5.70
CA ARG A 2 11.64 2.36 5.00
C ARG A 2 10.81 1.56 5.99
N VAL A 3 9.51 1.87 6.09
CA VAL A 3 8.61 1.24 7.07
C VAL A 3 7.41 0.67 6.35
N LEU A 4 7.10 -0.59 6.61
CA LEU A 4 5.82 -1.18 6.24
C LEU A 4 4.88 -1.11 7.44
N VAL A 5 3.74 -0.45 7.28
CA VAL A 5 2.69 -0.36 8.29
C VAL A 5 1.51 -1.23 7.88
N THR A 6 1.27 -2.29 8.62
CA THR A 6 0.17 -3.23 8.36
C THR A 6 -0.86 -3.24 9.48
N GLY A 7 -2.05 -3.75 9.20
CA GLY A 7 -3.12 -3.91 10.19
C GLY A 7 -4.49 -4.07 9.55
N GLY A 8 -5.45 -4.49 10.36
CA GLY A 8 -6.84 -4.67 9.93
C GLY A 8 -7.55 -3.37 9.57
N VAL A 9 -8.78 -3.49 9.03
CA VAL A 9 -9.64 -2.34 8.74
C VAL A 9 -9.87 -1.51 10.02
N ARG A 10 -9.78 -0.18 9.90
CA ARG A 10 -9.94 0.78 11.03
C ARG A 10 -9.01 0.55 12.23
N SER A 11 -7.89 -0.12 12.04
CA SER A 11 -6.88 -0.34 13.10
C SER A 11 -6.17 0.93 13.56
N GLY A 12 -6.20 2.01 12.76
CA GLY A 12 -5.42 3.24 12.98
C GLY A 12 -4.12 3.31 12.18
N LYS A 13 -3.86 2.32 11.30
CA LYS A 13 -2.60 2.20 10.53
C LYS A 13 -2.26 3.43 9.69
N SER A 14 -3.23 4.02 8.96
CA SER A 14 -2.96 5.22 8.15
C SER A 14 -2.55 6.41 9.02
N GLY A 15 -3.24 6.65 10.16
CA GLY A 15 -2.87 7.71 11.09
C GLY A 15 -1.49 7.48 11.72
N HIS A 16 -1.15 6.23 12.04
CA HIS A 16 0.19 5.89 12.51
C HIS A 16 1.25 6.15 11.41
N ALA A 17 1.00 5.72 10.18
CA ALA A 17 1.90 5.94 9.05
C ALA A 17 2.13 7.45 8.79
N GLU A 18 1.06 8.24 8.82
CA GLU A 18 1.12 9.71 8.71
C GLU A 18 2.01 10.32 9.83
N SER A 19 1.93 9.81 11.06
CA SER A 19 2.70 10.30 12.20
C SER A 19 4.21 10.00 12.14
N LEU A 20 4.65 9.12 11.26
CA LEU A 20 6.07 8.80 11.05
C LEU A 20 6.78 9.82 10.16
N LEU A 21 6.05 10.75 9.55
CA LEU A 21 6.54 11.68 8.56
C LEU A 21 6.32 13.13 9.02
N THR A 22 7.28 13.98 8.72
CA THR A 22 7.23 15.43 9.02
C THR A 22 7.70 16.23 7.81
N GLY A 23 7.23 17.47 7.68
CA GLY A 23 7.57 18.35 6.57
C GLY A 23 6.87 17.96 5.27
N ALA A 24 7.48 18.28 4.15
CA ALA A 24 6.92 18.00 2.83
C ALA A 24 6.96 16.51 2.52
N VAL A 25 5.82 15.94 2.16
CA VAL A 25 5.64 14.52 1.84
C VAL A 25 4.87 14.37 0.54
N THR A 26 5.33 13.49 -0.32
CA THR A 26 4.50 13.00 -1.43
C THR A 26 3.62 11.86 -0.91
N TYR A 27 2.30 12.03 -1.02
CA TYR A 27 1.31 11.01 -0.67
C TYR A 27 0.83 10.34 -1.94
N LEU A 28 1.19 9.08 -2.14
CA LEU A 28 0.67 8.26 -3.25
C LEU A 28 -0.63 7.57 -2.83
N ALA A 29 -1.70 7.88 -3.55
CA ALA A 29 -2.99 7.20 -3.47
C ALA A 29 -3.14 6.26 -4.69
N PRO A 30 -2.77 4.98 -4.60
CA PRO A 30 -2.71 4.09 -5.75
C PRO A 30 -4.01 3.32 -6.00
N GLY A 31 -5.09 3.68 -5.33
CA GLY A 31 -6.37 2.99 -5.43
C GLY A 31 -7.14 3.32 -6.72
N PRO A 32 -8.06 2.42 -7.13
CA PRO A 32 -8.92 2.67 -8.28
C PRO A 32 -9.83 3.87 -8.00
N SER A 33 -10.07 4.67 -9.04
CA SER A 33 -11.13 5.69 -8.98
C SER A 33 -12.49 4.99 -8.98
N ARG A 34 -13.31 5.28 -7.97
CA ARG A 34 -14.67 4.75 -7.86
C ARG A 34 -15.67 5.89 -7.81
N ASP A 35 -16.72 5.78 -8.61
CA ASP A 35 -17.87 6.69 -8.57
C ASP A 35 -18.85 6.20 -7.46
N ASP A 36 -18.43 6.39 -6.20
CA ASP A 36 -19.10 5.94 -4.99
C ASP A 36 -19.01 7.04 -3.94
N ALA A 37 -20.15 7.51 -3.45
CA ALA A 37 -20.23 8.61 -2.49
C ALA A 37 -19.54 8.28 -1.15
N ASP A 38 -19.64 7.03 -0.66
CA ASP A 38 -18.99 6.60 0.56
C ASP A 38 -17.46 6.57 0.40
N TRP A 39 -16.99 6.16 -0.79
CA TRP A 39 -15.58 6.19 -1.14
C TRP A 39 -15.06 7.64 -1.25
N ALA A 40 -15.80 8.52 -1.91
CA ALA A 40 -15.45 9.94 -2.02
C ALA A 40 -15.37 10.62 -0.64
N ALA A 41 -16.34 10.35 0.25
CA ALA A 41 -16.33 10.86 1.62
C ALA A 41 -15.12 10.37 2.42
N ARG A 42 -14.72 9.10 2.23
CA ARG A 42 -13.54 8.51 2.87
C ARG A 42 -12.24 9.18 2.37
N ILE A 43 -12.11 9.38 1.06
CA ILE A 43 -10.98 10.12 0.48
C ILE A 43 -10.92 11.55 1.01
N ALA A 44 -12.06 12.26 1.06
CA ALA A 44 -12.12 13.63 1.58
C ALA A 44 -11.69 13.70 3.05
N ALA A 45 -12.14 12.76 3.88
CA ALA A 45 -11.73 12.67 5.29
C ALA A 45 -10.21 12.40 5.45
N HIS A 46 -9.63 11.57 4.56
CA HIS A 46 -8.18 11.34 4.54
C HIS A 46 -7.41 12.59 4.08
N ARG A 47 -7.91 13.31 3.06
CA ARG A 47 -7.29 14.57 2.59
C ARG A 47 -7.34 15.67 3.65
N ALA A 48 -8.46 15.80 4.39
CA ALA A 48 -8.64 16.83 5.40
C ALA A 48 -7.69 16.71 6.62
N ARG A 49 -7.11 15.53 6.84
CA ARG A 49 -6.15 15.31 7.94
C ARG A 49 -4.71 15.64 7.57
N ARG A 50 -4.41 15.73 6.27
CA ARG A 50 -3.03 15.91 5.78
C ARG A 50 -2.61 17.36 5.93
N PRO A 51 -1.36 17.61 6.34
CA PRO A 51 -0.77 18.94 6.32
C PRO A 51 -0.83 19.57 4.91
N ALA A 52 -0.94 20.89 4.85
CA ALA A 52 -1.06 21.62 3.58
C ALA A 52 0.18 21.49 2.67
N GLU A 53 1.33 21.20 3.25
CA GLU A 53 2.61 20.98 2.55
C GLU A 53 2.72 19.61 1.90
N TRP A 54 1.77 18.69 2.11
CA TRP A 54 1.76 17.37 1.49
C TRP A 54 1.19 17.43 0.08
N THR A 55 1.91 16.85 -0.86
CA THR A 55 1.45 16.72 -2.26
C THR A 55 0.82 15.37 -2.47
N THR A 56 -0.43 15.32 -2.96
CA THR A 56 -1.10 14.06 -3.30
C THR A 56 -0.89 13.72 -4.77
N VAL A 57 -0.44 12.49 -5.03
CA VAL A 57 -0.32 11.88 -6.36
C VAL A 57 -1.32 10.73 -6.42
N GLU A 58 -2.23 10.76 -7.40
CA GLU A 58 -3.14 9.65 -7.71
C GLU A 58 -2.57 8.90 -8.91
N SER A 59 -2.01 7.72 -8.68
CA SER A 59 -1.37 6.92 -9.74
C SER A 59 -1.24 5.47 -9.34
N HIS A 60 -1.48 4.56 -10.28
CA HIS A 60 -1.25 3.13 -10.11
C HIS A 60 0.20 2.71 -10.45
N ASP A 61 0.98 3.62 -11.03
CA ASP A 61 2.41 3.42 -11.33
C ASP A 61 3.26 3.53 -10.05
N LEU A 62 3.15 2.52 -9.18
CA LEU A 62 3.91 2.46 -7.92
C LEU A 62 5.41 2.57 -8.18
N VAL A 63 5.93 1.78 -9.12
CA VAL A 63 7.37 1.71 -9.42
C VAL A 63 7.89 3.06 -9.90
N GLY A 64 7.19 3.67 -10.85
CA GLY A 64 7.58 4.96 -11.37
C GLY A 64 7.50 6.08 -10.33
N VAL A 65 6.49 6.08 -9.45
CA VAL A 65 6.41 7.07 -8.36
C VAL A 65 7.53 6.85 -7.34
N LEU A 66 7.80 5.61 -6.94
CA LEU A 66 8.93 5.27 -6.06
C LEU A 66 10.27 5.75 -6.64
N ALA A 67 10.47 5.59 -7.96
CA ALA A 67 11.72 5.95 -8.61
C ALA A 67 11.92 7.46 -8.83
N ARG A 68 10.81 8.20 -9.05
CA ARG A 68 10.87 9.64 -9.42
C ARG A 68 10.64 10.60 -8.25
N THR A 69 10.16 10.09 -7.11
CA THR A 69 9.88 10.95 -5.96
C THR A 69 11.15 11.20 -5.17
N ASP A 70 11.57 12.45 -5.11
CA ASP A 70 12.56 12.91 -4.16
C ASP A 70 11.86 13.25 -2.84
N GLY A 71 12.54 13.05 -1.70
CA GLY A 71 12.02 13.35 -0.37
C GLY A 71 11.16 12.23 0.23
N HIS A 72 10.36 12.62 1.22
CA HIS A 72 9.52 11.68 1.95
C HIS A 72 8.34 11.21 1.11
N LEU A 73 8.03 9.91 1.19
CA LEU A 73 6.94 9.27 0.46
C LEU A 73 6.08 8.43 1.39
N LEU A 74 4.77 8.61 1.28
CA LEU A 74 3.76 7.75 1.89
C LEU A 74 2.90 7.10 0.81
N VAL A 75 2.82 5.77 0.81
CA VAL A 75 1.94 4.99 -0.07
C VAL A 75 0.77 4.44 0.74
N ASP A 76 -0.46 4.88 0.47
CA ASP A 76 -1.65 4.41 1.19
C ASP A 76 -2.77 4.05 0.19
N CYS A 77 -2.97 2.75 -0.15
CA CYS A 77 -2.30 1.60 0.44
C CYS A 77 -1.98 0.53 -0.64
N MET A 78 -1.11 -0.41 -0.30
CA MET A 78 -0.72 -1.52 -1.19
C MET A 78 -1.89 -2.41 -1.59
N ALA A 79 -2.89 -2.60 -0.70
CA ALA A 79 -4.12 -3.33 -1.02
C ALA A 79 -4.93 -2.65 -2.14
N ALA A 80 -5.02 -1.32 -2.09
CA ALA A 80 -5.68 -0.54 -3.14
C ALA A 80 -4.89 -0.56 -4.46
N TRP A 81 -3.55 -0.50 -4.38
CA TRP A 81 -2.68 -0.69 -5.54
C TRP A 81 -2.88 -2.05 -6.20
N LEU A 82 -2.88 -3.13 -5.42
CA LEU A 82 -3.11 -4.48 -5.95
C LEU A 82 -4.47 -4.58 -6.64
N THR A 83 -5.53 -4.01 -6.04
CA THR A 83 -6.86 -3.96 -6.65
C THR A 83 -6.80 -3.26 -8.00
N ALA A 84 -6.16 -2.08 -8.08
CA ALA A 84 -6.03 -1.34 -9.32
C ALA A 84 -5.28 -2.12 -10.41
N VAL A 85 -4.20 -2.82 -10.05
CA VAL A 85 -3.46 -3.69 -10.97
C VAL A 85 -4.35 -4.82 -11.52
N LEU A 86 -5.12 -5.48 -10.64
CA LEU A 86 -6.01 -6.58 -11.04
C LEU A 86 -7.14 -6.08 -11.93
N ASP A 87 -7.71 -4.91 -11.64
CA ASP A 87 -8.78 -4.29 -12.43
C ASP A 87 -8.27 -3.87 -13.83
N GLU A 88 -7.22 -3.07 -13.89
CA GLU A 88 -6.67 -2.54 -15.15
C GLU A 88 -6.22 -3.65 -16.11
N ARG A 89 -5.59 -4.69 -15.56
CA ARG A 89 -5.09 -5.81 -16.34
C ARG A 89 -6.12 -6.93 -16.53
N ARG A 90 -7.36 -6.76 -16.01
CA ARG A 90 -8.46 -7.73 -16.10
C ARG A 90 -8.06 -9.12 -15.61
N LEU A 91 -7.37 -9.18 -14.48
CA LEU A 91 -6.77 -10.41 -13.98
C LEU A 91 -7.66 -11.22 -13.02
N TRP A 92 -8.82 -10.71 -12.63
CA TRP A 92 -9.69 -11.37 -11.66
C TRP A 92 -10.13 -12.78 -12.07
N ASP A 93 -10.30 -13.03 -13.38
CA ASP A 93 -10.74 -14.32 -13.94
C ASP A 93 -9.61 -15.10 -14.63
N ALA A 94 -8.40 -14.56 -14.68
CA ALA A 94 -7.24 -15.23 -15.27
C ALA A 94 -6.80 -16.43 -14.42
N ASP A 95 -5.98 -17.32 -14.99
CA ASP A 95 -5.39 -18.41 -14.21
C ASP A 95 -4.44 -17.88 -13.13
N VAL A 96 -4.33 -18.61 -12.01
CA VAL A 96 -3.58 -18.16 -10.84
C VAL A 96 -2.11 -17.92 -11.16
N GLY A 97 -1.48 -18.80 -11.93
CA GLY A 97 -0.06 -18.68 -12.28
C GLY A 97 0.24 -17.44 -13.12
N THR A 98 -0.66 -17.07 -14.05
CA THR A 98 -0.57 -15.83 -14.82
C THR A 98 -0.65 -14.61 -13.90
N VAL A 99 -1.63 -14.59 -12.98
CA VAL A 99 -1.80 -13.47 -12.04
C VAL A 99 -0.60 -13.33 -11.12
N GLU A 100 -0.15 -14.44 -10.53
CA GLU A 100 1.04 -14.47 -9.67
C GLU A 100 2.27 -13.97 -10.40
N GLY A 101 2.52 -14.40 -11.63
CA GLY A 101 3.65 -13.97 -12.44
C GLY A 101 3.65 -12.45 -12.70
N VAL A 102 2.48 -11.87 -13.02
CA VAL A 102 2.34 -10.43 -13.25
C VAL A 102 2.59 -9.65 -11.95
N VAL A 103 1.98 -10.06 -10.84
CA VAL A 103 2.13 -9.38 -9.55
C VAL A 103 3.57 -9.51 -9.04
N ASP A 104 4.17 -10.70 -9.17
CA ASP A 104 5.56 -10.94 -8.76
C ASP A 104 6.55 -10.04 -9.51
N ALA A 105 6.39 -9.88 -10.81
CA ALA A 105 7.24 -8.99 -11.60
C ALA A 105 7.17 -7.53 -11.10
N LEU A 106 5.95 -7.00 -10.90
CA LEU A 106 5.75 -5.63 -10.41
C LEU A 106 6.30 -5.42 -9.00
N VAL A 107 6.09 -6.39 -8.10
CA VAL A 107 6.61 -6.33 -6.73
C VAL A 107 8.14 -6.43 -6.72
N THR A 108 8.73 -7.25 -7.59
CA THR A 108 10.18 -7.35 -7.74
C THR A 108 10.79 -5.99 -8.13
N GLU A 109 10.19 -5.32 -9.10
CA GLU A 109 10.64 -3.97 -9.49
C GLU A 109 10.48 -2.97 -8.34
N ALA A 110 9.34 -2.96 -7.66
CA ALA A 110 9.11 -2.07 -6.51
C ALA A 110 10.14 -2.31 -5.38
N VAL A 111 10.43 -3.56 -5.04
CA VAL A 111 11.45 -3.95 -4.04
C VAL A 111 12.82 -3.46 -4.45
N ASN A 112 13.20 -3.61 -5.73
CA ASN A 112 14.50 -3.15 -6.21
C ASN A 112 14.64 -1.62 -6.11
N VAL A 113 13.59 -0.87 -6.48
CA VAL A 113 13.60 0.59 -6.34
C VAL A 113 13.63 1.00 -4.87
N LEU A 114 12.82 0.37 -4.00
CA LEU A 114 12.82 0.65 -2.56
C LEU A 114 14.21 0.49 -1.93
N ARG A 115 14.96 -0.54 -2.33
CA ARG A 115 16.31 -0.81 -1.78
C ARG A 115 17.33 0.25 -2.11
N VAL A 116 17.17 0.94 -3.24
CA VAL A 116 18.13 1.95 -3.70
C VAL A 116 17.70 3.39 -3.40
N ARG A 117 16.48 3.61 -2.88
CA ARG A 117 16.05 4.95 -2.43
C ARG A 117 16.96 5.47 -1.33
N ASP A 118 17.20 6.79 -1.35
CA ASP A 118 18.08 7.47 -0.41
C ASP A 118 17.65 7.18 1.05
N GLN A 119 18.64 6.85 1.87
CA GLN A 119 18.43 6.55 3.30
C GLN A 119 18.19 7.81 4.15
N GLY A 120 18.46 8.99 3.63
CA GLY A 120 18.11 10.29 4.25
C GLY A 120 16.60 10.57 4.19
N GLU A 121 15.87 9.86 3.33
CA GLU A 121 14.45 10.04 3.10
C GLU A 121 13.63 8.90 3.72
N HIS A 122 12.43 9.24 4.20
CA HIS A 122 11.53 8.23 4.76
C HIS A 122 10.53 7.77 3.69
N THR A 123 10.41 6.45 3.52
CA THR A 123 9.37 5.83 2.71
C THR A 123 8.49 4.95 3.60
N VAL A 124 7.23 5.30 3.72
CA VAL A 124 6.25 4.56 4.50
C VAL A 124 5.23 3.94 3.56
N LEU A 125 5.05 2.63 3.64
CA LEU A 125 4.04 1.91 2.87
C LEU A 125 2.98 1.38 3.82
N VAL A 126 1.71 1.69 3.53
CA VAL A 126 0.57 1.17 4.29
C VAL A 126 -0.01 -0.03 3.54
N THR A 127 -0.34 -1.07 4.27
CA THR A 127 -1.03 -2.24 3.72
C THR A 127 -2.09 -2.77 4.65
N ASP A 128 -2.98 -3.62 4.13
CA ASP A 128 -3.96 -4.32 4.95
C ASP A 128 -3.47 -5.73 5.29
N GLU A 129 -3.79 -6.17 6.52
CA GLU A 129 -3.65 -7.57 6.89
C GLU A 129 -5.00 -8.27 6.76
N VAL A 130 -5.11 -9.11 5.74
CA VAL A 130 -6.36 -9.82 5.41
C VAL A 130 -6.27 -11.33 5.67
N GLY A 131 -5.09 -11.83 6.05
CA GLY A 131 -4.81 -13.25 6.24
C GLY A 131 -5.34 -13.85 7.54
N PHE A 132 -5.66 -13.05 8.55
CA PHE A 132 -6.10 -13.51 9.87
C PHE A 132 -7.58 -13.92 9.93
N GLY A 133 -8.35 -13.70 8.87
CA GLY A 133 -9.76 -14.06 8.80
C GLY A 133 -10.00 -15.47 8.25
N VAL A 134 -11.28 -15.84 8.19
CA VAL A 134 -11.73 -17.08 7.55
C VAL A 134 -11.45 -17.03 6.04
N VAL A 135 -11.19 -18.18 5.43
CA VAL A 135 -10.97 -18.29 3.97
C VAL A 135 -12.22 -17.78 3.24
N PRO A 136 -12.08 -16.80 2.34
CA PRO A 136 -13.22 -16.25 1.60
C PRO A 136 -13.92 -17.31 0.74
N GLU A 137 -15.25 -17.24 0.68
CA GLU A 137 -16.06 -18.14 -0.14
C GLU A 137 -15.82 -17.95 -1.64
N HIS A 138 -15.71 -16.68 -2.08
CA HIS A 138 -15.52 -16.34 -3.49
C HIS A 138 -14.06 -16.47 -3.94
N ARG A 139 -13.84 -16.92 -5.18
CA ARG A 139 -12.52 -17.08 -5.78
C ARG A 139 -11.70 -15.77 -5.75
N SER A 140 -12.32 -14.65 -6.10
CA SER A 140 -11.66 -13.33 -6.12
C SER A 140 -11.13 -12.93 -4.73
N GLY A 141 -11.90 -13.22 -3.67
CA GLY A 141 -11.46 -12.96 -2.29
C GLY A 141 -10.26 -13.81 -1.89
N ARG A 142 -10.26 -15.11 -2.25
CA ARG A 142 -9.09 -16.00 -2.00
C ARG A 142 -7.87 -15.53 -2.76
N LEU A 143 -8.02 -15.26 -4.05
CA LEU A 143 -6.95 -14.75 -4.90
C LEU A 143 -6.33 -13.47 -4.33
N PHE A 144 -7.18 -12.48 -4.00
CA PHE A 144 -6.72 -11.21 -3.42
C PHE A 144 -5.98 -11.41 -2.09
N ARG A 145 -6.54 -12.25 -1.19
CA ARG A 145 -5.94 -12.55 0.11
C ARG A 145 -4.54 -13.16 -0.04
N ASP A 146 -4.40 -14.15 -0.93
CA ASP A 146 -3.14 -14.86 -1.13
C ASP A 146 -2.09 -13.94 -1.79
N LEU A 147 -2.50 -13.18 -2.81
CA LEU A 147 -1.63 -12.21 -3.46
C LEU A 147 -1.18 -11.09 -2.51
N LEU A 148 -2.10 -10.51 -1.72
CA LEU A 148 -1.74 -9.43 -0.80
C LEU A 148 -0.78 -9.91 0.29
N GLY A 149 -0.97 -11.14 0.79
CA GLY A 149 -0.02 -11.75 1.72
C GLY A 149 1.38 -11.88 1.12
N THR A 150 1.47 -12.32 -0.14
CA THR A 150 2.74 -12.40 -0.87
C THR A 150 3.36 -11.02 -1.09
N VAL A 151 2.56 -10.02 -1.51
CA VAL A 151 3.01 -8.63 -1.67
C VAL A 151 3.56 -8.09 -0.35
N ASN A 152 2.83 -8.26 0.75
CA ASN A 152 3.24 -7.79 2.08
C ASN A 152 4.59 -8.40 2.49
N GLN A 153 4.73 -9.72 2.35
CA GLN A 153 5.96 -10.43 2.69
C GLN A 153 7.15 -9.93 1.86
N ARG A 154 6.96 -9.76 0.53
CA ARG A 154 8.01 -9.31 -0.37
C ARG A 154 8.43 -7.86 -0.10
N ILE A 155 7.48 -6.94 0.08
CA ILE A 155 7.76 -5.53 0.40
C ILE A 155 8.48 -5.42 1.75
N ALA A 156 8.07 -6.20 2.76
CA ALA A 156 8.72 -6.23 4.06
C ALA A 156 10.23 -6.53 3.97
N THR A 157 10.68 -7.35 3.01
CA THR A 157 12.12 -7.63 2.82
C THR A 157 12.96 -6.42 2.39
N ALA A 158 12.32 -5.35 1.92
CA ALA A 158 12.97 -4.10 1.54
C ALA A 158 12.79 -2.99 2.58
N CYS A 159 12.03 -3.25 3.65
CA CYS A 159 11.79 -2.31 4.74
C CYS A 159 12.77 -2.52 5.89
N ASP A 160 13.08 -1.43 6.58
CA ASP A 160 13.94 -1.44 7.76
C ASP A 160 13.15 -1.82 9.01
N GLU A 161 11.83 -1.51 9.02
CA GLU A 161 10.89 -1.85 10.11
C GLU A 161 9.54 -2.29 9.54
N VAL A 162 8.86 -3.17 10.28
CA VAL A 162 7.47 -3.56 10.02
C VAL A 162 6.65 -3.26 11.28
N HIS A 163 5.59 -2.45 11.12
CA HIS A 163 4.70 -2.06 12.21
C HIS A 163 3.33 -2.70 12.03
N LEU A 164 2.93 -3.57 12.96
CA LEU A 164 1.56 -4.09 13.04
C LEU A 164 0.73 -3.18 13.94
N VAL A 165 -0.38 -2.64 13.41
CA VAL A 165 -1.29 -1.76 14.14
C VAL A 165 -2.59 -2.50 14.47
N VAL A 166 -2.87 -2.63 15.76
CA VAL A 166 -4.09 -3.27 16.27
C VAL A 166 -4.74 -2.35 17.30
N ALA A 167 -6.00 -1.98 17.09
CA ALA A 167 -6.75 -1.11 18.01
C ALA A 167 -6.00 0.17 18.40
N GLY A 168 -5.33 0.82 17.45
CA GLY A 168 -4.53 2.02 17.66
C GLY A 168 -3.19 1.79 18.37
N ARG A 169 -2.82 0.55 18.67
CA ARG A 169 -1.53 0.18 19.27
C ARG A 169 -0.59 -0.35 18.22
N VAL A 170 0.69 -0.03 18.36
CA VAL A 170 1.75 -0.39 17.42
C VAL A 170 2.63 -1.47 18.02
N ILE A 171 2.82 -2.55 17.27
CA ILE A 171 3.79 -3.60 17.56
C ILE A 171 4.85 -3.53 16.46
N ARG A 172 6.10 -3.35 16.83
CA ARG A 172 7.23 -3.43 15.89
C ARG A 172 7.69 -4.88 15.82
N LEU A 173 7.85 -5.37 14.60
CA LEU A 173 8.25 -6.75 14.28
C LEU A 173 9.69 -6.80 13.78
#